data_fe3d6f48235ed98188c00ffdb334a4df
#
_entry.id   fe3d6f48235ed98188c00ffdb334a4df
#
_cell.length_a   1.000
_cell.length_b   1.000
_cell.length_c   1.000
_cell.angle_alpha   90.00
_cell.angle_beta   90.00
_cell.angle_gamma   90.00
#
_symmetry.space_group_name_H-M   'P 1'
#
loop_
_entity.id
_entity.type
_entity.pdbx_description
1 polymer ?
#
loop_
_entity_poly.entity_id
_entity_poly.type
_entity_poly.pdbx_seq_one_letter_code
_entity_poly.pdbx_strand_id
1 'polypeptide(L)'
;MIGVSISPLQRDIAKEFFELFKTPWEFYKDDGKYDVVLSTSGDFCGEASQLLIIFGGESGPNDLEGGRPVKSPSHRFVVSEEGKRMPIYTGLETFPGSQNSVLKEESTLEPAAFVSHCGNITVLKVGYNLFEEARFLLVAGQPADNAGVAALEEHIAWLRDWITLAGIPLIEIPPIPDGYRFIACLTHDIDHPALRNHFCDHTMFGFLYRATIGSLISVCRGRKPAESLWKNWNALCRLPLVYLGIAKDSWSGFDRYLEMETGFASTFFVIPRKGYPGHTDNGFGSPRRACGYDIEQVLPQLKRIVSAGGEVGVHGLDAWLDVDEGRKERERVSEAISAKELGVRMHWLFFNENSPAVLDRAGYTYDTTVGYRETVGYRAGTTQAYRPLGVTNLLELPLHVMDTALFYPGYLNLSEKKAERLVWELLDDAERLGGALTFNWHDRSIAPERLWDDFYLRLLRELKRRGAWSPTAAQAVAWFRKRRSAAVEYRRVDPGVIRVRGRLETVDTLPGLKIRIHKPRARSLKEPAAARKAPEFVDASFHRTTEFNMAI
;
A
#
# COMPACT_ATOMS: atom_id res chain seq x y z
N MET A 1 -19.17 -2.66 -20.14
CA MET A 1 -19.42 -2.74 -18.69
C MET A 1 -19.12 -4.16 -18.19
N ILE A 2 -18.65 -4.31 -16.94
CA ILE A 2 -18.34 -5.60 -16.33
C ILE A 2 -19.52 -6.06 -15.46
N GLY A 3 -20.05 -7.27 -15.71
CA GLY A 3 -21.01 -7.95 -14.85
C GLY A 3 -20.30 -8.93 -13.90
N VAL A 4 -20.65 -8.97 -12.62
CA VAL A 4 -19.97 -9.80 -11.62
C VAL A 4 -20.95 -10.76 -10.96
N SER A 5 -20.81 -12.06 -11.24
CA SER A 5 -21.62 -13.15 -10.71
C SER A 5 -20.85 -13.94 -9.65
N ILE A 6 -21.19 -13.70 -8.38
CA ILE A 6 -20.46 -14.25 -7.23
C ILE A 6 -21.40 -14.61 -6.09
N SER A 7 -20.92 -15.38 -5.14
CA SER A 7 -21.68 -15.70 -3.94
C SER A 7 -21.96 -14.45 -3.09
N PRO A 8 -23.06 -14.42 -2.31
CA PRO A 8 -23.34 -13.31 -1.40
C PRO A 8 -22.21 -13.02 -0.40
N LEU A 9 -21.47 -14.04 0.03
CA LEU A 9 -20.35 -13.91 0.98
C LEU A 9 -19.14 -13.14 0.41
N GLN A 10 -19.04 -13.08 -0.92
CA GLN A 10 -17.93 -12.39 -1.60
C GLN A 10 -18.28 -10.94 -2.00
N ARG A 11 -19.53 -10.50 -1.78
CA ARG A 11 -19.98 -9.18 -2.27
C ARG A 11 -19.18 -8.02 -1.71
N ASP A 12 -18.83 -8.04 -0.43
CA ASP A 12 -18.14 -6.90 0.19
C ASP A 12 -16.69 -6.80 -0.26
N ILE A 13 -15.99 -7.93 -0.40
CA ILE A 13 -14.63 -7.92 -0.96
C ILE A 13 -14.64 -7.54 -2.44
N ALA A 14 -15.64 -7.96 -3.21
CA ALA A 14 -15.76 -7.56 -4.61
C ALA A 14 -15.99 -6.05 -4.75
N LYS A 15 -16.84 -5.44 -3.91
CA LYS A 15 -17.00 -3.98 -3.88
C LYS A 15 -15.66 -3.29 -3.62
N GLU A 16 -14.89 -3.77 -2.63
CA GLU A 16 -13.60 -3.17 -2.33
C GLU A 16 -12.58 -3.38 -3.46
N PHE A 17 -12.51 -4.57 -4.04
CA PHE A 17 -11.66 -4.84 -5.20
C PHE A 17 -11.95 -3.87 -6.36
N PHE A 18 -13.23 -3.64 -6.67
CA PHE A 18 -13.60 -2.70 -7.74
C PHE A 18 -13.47 -1.23 -7.36
N GLU A 19 -13.42 -0.88 -6.09
CA GLU A 19 -12.98 0.45 -5.66
C GLU A 19 -11.48 0.67 -5.91
N LEU A 20 -10.66 -0.38 -5.78
CA LEU A 20 -9.24 -0.33 -6.11
C LEU A 20 -9.01 -0.35 -7.63
N PHE A 21 -9.71 -1.18 -8.37
CA PHE A 21 -9.65 -1.20 -9.84
C PHE A 21 -10.31 0.04 -10.48
N LYS A 22 -11.40 0.52 -9.90
CA LYS A 22 -12.15 1.72 -10.29
C LYS A 22 -12.54 1.78 -11.77
N THR A 23 -13.18 0.73 -12.26
CA THR A 23 -13.77 0.59 -13.60
C THR A 23 -15.29 0.45 -13.51
N PRO A 24 -16.09 0.77 -14.55
CA PRO A 24 -17.54 0.55 -14.56
C PRO A 24 -17.91 -0.94 -14.41
N TRP A 25 -18.63 -1.27 -13.36
CA TRP A 25 -19.09 -2.62 -13.06
C TRP A 25 -20.41 -2.62 -12.27
N GLU A 26 -21.11 -3.76 -12.27
CA GLU A 26 -22.22 -4.04 -11.37
C GLU A 26 -22.33 -5.53 -11.08
N PHE A 27 -23.11 -5.93 -10.07
CA PHE A 27 -23.47 -7.33 -9.91
C PHE A 27 -24.34 -7.77 -11.08
N TYR A 28 -24.05 -8.98 -11.61
CA TYR A 28 -24.73 -9.52 -12.77
C TYR A 28 -26.24 -9.58 -12.57
N LYS A 29 -26.99 -9.23 -13.63
CA LYS A 29 -28.45 -9.28 -13.74
C LYS A 29 -28.80 -9.94 -15.07
N ASP A 30 -29.84 -10.77 -15.09
CA ASP A 30 -30.23 -11.53 -16.29
C ASP A 30 -30.67 -10.63 -17.46
N ASP A 31 -31.19 -9.44 -17.16
CA ASP A 31 -31.59 -8.42 -18.14
C ASP A 31 -30.49 -7.41 -18.48
N GLY A 32 -29.32 -7.53 -17.84
CA GLY A 32 -28.17 -6.65 -18.02
C GLY A 32 -27.43 -6.92 -19.34
N LYS A 33 -26.75 -5.88 -19.85
CA LYS A 33 -25.86 -5.99 -21.03
C LYS A 33 -24.41 -5.78 -20.62
N TYR A 34 -23.59 -6.82 -20.78
CA TYR A 34 -22.21 -6.81 -20.34
C TYR A 34 -21.26 -7.15 -21.48
N ASP A 35 -20.19 -6.41 -21.63
CA ASP A 35 -19.08 -6.75 -22.52
C ASP A 35 -18.23 -7.89 -21.93
N VAL A 36 -18.10 -7.88 -20.58
CA VAL A 36 -17.32 -8.83 -19.79
C VAL A 36 -18.18 -9.35 -18.64
N VAL A 37 -18.14 -10.65 -18.39
CA VAL A 37 -18.70 -11.24 -17.16
C VAL A 37 -17.59 -11.93 -16.39
N LEU A 38 -17.51 -11.63 -15.08
CA LEU A 38 -16.67 -12.35 -14.13
C LEU A 38 -17.56 -13.26 -13.28
N SER A 39 -17.24 -14.57 -13.23
CA SER A 39 -17.96 -15.52 -12.41
C SER A 39 -17.02 -16.30 -11.49
N THR A 40 -17.46 -16.61 -10.27
CA THR A 40 -16.81 -17.58 -9.38
C THR A 40 -17.54 -18.92 -9.33
N SER A 41 -18.57 -19.10 -10.18
CA SER A 41 -19.25 -20.38 -10.37
C SER A 41 -18.85 -21.01 -11.70
N GLY A 42 -18.44 -22.27 -11.67
CA GLY A 42 -18.13 -23.06 -12.88
C GLY A 42 -19.35 -23.31 -13.77
N ASP A 43 -20.56 -23.28 -13.21
CA ASP A 43 -21.84 -23.54 -13.88
C ASP A 43 -22.54 -22.25 -14.35
N PHE A 44 -21.79 -21.16 -14.56
CA PHE A 44 -22.40 -19.92 -15.04
C PHE A 44 -23.06 -20.11 -16.41
N CYS A 45 -24.38 -19.92 -16.47
CA CYS A 45 -25.22 -20.06 -17.67
C CYS A 45 -25.75 -18.73 -18.22
N GLY A 46 -25.27 -17.59 -17.69
CA GLY A 46 -25.70 -16.27 -18.14
C GLY A 46 -25.06 -15.84 -19.47
N GLU A 47 -25.65 -14.82 -20.10
CA GLU A 47 -25.13 -14.27 -21.35
C GLU A 47 -23.96 -13.32 -21.07
N ALA A 48 -22.78 -13.62 -21.63
CA ALA A 48 -21.67 -12.68 -21.80
C ALA A 48 -21.55 -12.34 -23.27
N SER A 49 -21.38 -11.05 -23.61
CA SER A 49 -21.39 -10.70 -25.03
C SER A 49 -20.06 -10.96 -25.73
N GLN A 50 -18.91 -10.86 -25.07
CA GLN A 50 -17.58 -11.02 -25.68
C GLN A 50 -16.61 -11.84 -24.83
N LEU A 51 -16.52 -11.60 -23.52
CA LEU A 51 -15.58 -12.25 -22.62
C LEU A 51 -16.25 -12.76 -21.35
N LEU A 52 -16.10 -14.04 -21.06
CA LEU A 52 -16.44 -14.67 -19.79
C LEU A 52 -15.14 -15.08 -19.08
N ILE A 53 -14.93 -14.63 -17.85
CA ILE A 53 -13.81 -15.04 -17.01
C ILE A 53 -14.36 -15.83 -15.81
N ILE A 54 -13.96 -17.07 -15.67
CA ILE A 54 -14.36 -17.97 -14.58
C ILE A 54 -13.18 -18.13 -13.63
N PHE A 55 -13.34 -17.65 -12.41
CA PHE A 55 -12.34 -17.72 -11.35
C PHE A 55 -12.65 -18.83 -10.36
N GLY A 56 -11.81 -19.86 -10.31
CA GLY A 56 -12.05 -21.01 -9.46
C GLY A 56 -13.38 -21.69 -9.80
N GLY A 57 -13.70 -22.74 -9.19
CA GLY A 57 -14.99 -23.36 -9.34
C GLY A 57 -14.87 -24.84 -9.63
N GLU A 58 -15.86 -25.59 -9.16
CA GLU A 58 -16.01 -27.00 -9.51
C GLU A 58 -16.20 -27.13 -11.02
N SER A 59 -15.67 -28.23 -11.57
CA SER A 59 -15.79 -28.54 -12.99
C SER A 59 -17.26 -28.60 -13.39
N GLY A 60 -17.69 -27.69 -14.27
CA GLY A 60 -19.04 -27.73 -14.84
C GLY A 60 -19.16 -28.78 -15.94
N PRO A 61 -20.40 -29.18 -16.32
CA PRO A 61 -20.64 -30.17 -17.35
C PRO A 61 -20.12 -29.82 -18.75
N ASN A 62 -19.67 -28.56 -18.95
CA ASN A 62 -19.11 -28.06 -20.21
C ASN A 62 -17.58 -28.07 -20.28
N ASP A 63 -16.87 -28.68 -19.34
CA ASP A 63 -15.41 -28.78 -19.30
C ASP A 63 -14.85 -29.84 -20.29
N LEU A 64 -15.32 -29.83 -21.53
CA LEU A 64 -15.00 -30.87 -22.53
C LEU A 64 -13.61 -30.75 -23.17
N GLU A 65 -12.89 -29.60 -23.01
CA GLU A 65 -11.58 -29.38 -23.64
C GLU A 65 -10.39 -29.39 -22.65
N GLY A 66 -10.64 -29.44 -21.35
CA GLY A 66 -9.59 -29.48 -20.32
C GLY A 66 -9.65 -30.79 -19.54
N GLY A 67 -8.49 -31.37 -19.21
CA GLY A 67 -8.41 -32.51 -18.29
C GLY A 67 -9.06 -32.17 -16.94
N ARG A 68 -9.29 -33.19 -16.09
CA ARG A 68 -9.85 -32.95 -14.74
C ARG A 68 -8.94 -32.02 -13.96
N PRO A 69 -9.47 -30.94 -13.34
CA PRO A 69 -8.67 -30.01 -12.57
C PRO A 69 -8.00 -30.72 -11.40
N VAL A 70 -6.72 -30.37 -11.18
CA VAL A 70 -5.92 -30.90 -10.08
C VAL A 70 -5.73 -29.77 -9.05
N LYS A 71 -6.28 -29.97 -7.84
CA LYS A 71 -6.12 -29.00 -6.72
C LYS A 71 -4.72 -29.13 -6.13
N SER A 72 -4.02 -28.01 -6.04
CA SER A 72 -2.76 -27.89 -5.34
C SER A 72 -2.95 -27.22 -3.98
N PRO A 73 -2.12 -27.53 -2.97
CA PRO A 73 -2.17 -26.85 -1.69
C PRO A 73 -1.96 -25.35 -1.84
N SER A 74 -2.36 -24.57 -0.84
CA SER A 74 -2.14 -23.13 -0.74
C SER A 74 -0.65 -22.76 -0.87
N HIS A 75 -0.37 -21.49 -1.18
CA HIS A 75 0.99 -20.93 -1.36
C HIS A 75 1.75 -21.51 -2.56
N ARG A 76 1.16 -21.36 -3.73
CA ARG A 76 1.79 -21.69 -5.02
C ARG A 76 2.13 -20.44 -5.79
N PHE A 77 2.99 -20.60 -6.80
CA PHE A 77 3.31 -19.51 -7.72
C PHE A 77 2.80 -19.85 -9.11
N VAL A 78 2.27 -18.82 -9.75
CA VAL A 78 1.95 -18.86 -11.17
C VAL A 78 2.90 -17.93 -11.92
N VAL A 79 3.20 -18.32 -13.16
CA VAL A 79 4.05 -17.56 -14.06
C VAL A 79 3.24 -17.23 -15.30
N SER A 80 3.21 -15.94 -15.69
CA SER A 80 2.61 -15.51 -16.95
C SER A 80 3.51 -15.90 -18.12
N GLU A 81 2.96 -15.85 -19.33
CA GLU A 81 3.76 -16.05 -20.56
C GLU A 81 4.92 -15.05 -20.71
N GLU A 82 4.82 -13.89 -20.07
CA GLU A 82 5.87 -12.86 -20.03
C GLU A 82 6.94 -13.14 -18.96
N GLY A 83 6.83 -14.26 -18.25
CA GLY A 83 7.76 -14.67 -17.19
C GLY A 83 7.50 -13.96 -15.85
N LYS A 84 6.40 -13.26 -15.69
CA LYS A 84 6.05 -12.59 -14.45
C LYS A 84 5.54 -13.60 -13.43
N ARG A 85 6.23 -13.68 -12.29
CA ARG A 85 5.94 -14.59 -11.19
C ARG A 85 5.02 -13.94 -10.17
N MET A 86 3.96 -14.65 -9.75
CA MET A 86 3.03 -14.15 -8.74
C MET A 86 2.61 -15.25 -7.76
N PRO A 87 2.59 -14.98 -6.44
CA PRO A 87 2.11 -15.91 -5.42
C PRO A 87 0.58 -16.00 -5.44
N ILE A 88 0.05 -17.20 -5.25
CA ILE A 88 -1.36 -17.50 -5.02
C ILE A 88 -1.50 -18.14 -3.64
N TYR A 89 -2.37 -17.61 -2.81
CA TYR A 89 -2.47 -17.93 -1.37
C TYR A 89 -3.64 -18.83 -1.02
N THR A 90 -4.76 -18.77 -1.75
CA THR A 90 -6.03 -19.42 -1.36
C THR A 90 -6.26 -20.78 -2.01
N GLY A 91 -5.32 -21.24 -2.77
CA GLY A 91 -5.37 -22.52 -3.48
C GLY A 91 -5.40 -22.34 -4.99
N LEU A 92 -4.77 -23.28 -5.68
CA LEU A 92 -4.60 -23.25 -7.12
C LEU A 92 -5.07 -24.58 -7.73
N GLU A 93 -5.88 -24.49 -8.76
CA GLU A 93 -6.22 -25.59 -9.64
C GLU A 93 -5.42 -25.48 -10.94
N THR A 94 -4.93 -26.59 -11.45
CA THR A 94 -4.31 -26.68 -12.76
C THR A 94 -5.15 -27.54 -13.69
N PHE A 95 -5.00 -27.32 -15.00
CA PHE A 95 -5.81 -27.93 -16.05
C PHE A 95 -4.92 -28.70 -17.02
N PRO A 96 -4.44 -29.91 -16.64
CA PRO A 96 -3.54 -30.70 -17.47
C PRO A 96 -4.11 -30.98 -18.85
N GLY A 97 -3.28 -30.80 -19.88
CA GLY A 97 -3.68 -31.02 -21.27
C GLY A 97 -4.44 -29.87 -21.93
N SER A 98 -4.80 -28.80 -21.20
CA SER A 98 -5.42 -27.62 -21.80
C SER A 98 -4.45 -26.86 -22.70
N GLN A 99 -4.93 -26.46 -23.86
CA GLN A 99 -4.19 -25.61 -24.81
C GLN A 99 -4.43 -24.12 -24.52
N ASN A 100 -3.65 -23.24 -25.16
CA ASN A 100 -3.78 -21.78 -25.03
C ASN A 100 -3.69 -21.29 -23.57
N SER A 101 -2.71 -21.83 -22.84
CA SER A 101 -2.40 -21.39 -21.46
C SER A 101 -1.93 -19.95 -21.43
N VAL A 102 -2.49 -19.13 -20.53
CA VAL A 102 -2.05 -17.74 -20.25
C VAL A 102 -1.32 -17.61 -18.93
N LEU A 103 -1.53 -18.57 -18.01
CA LEU A 103 -0.78 -18.72 -16.77
C LEU A 103 -0.44 -20.18 -16.58
N LYS A 104 0.76 -20.44 -16.02
CA LYS A 104 1.22 -21.79 -15.65
C LYS A 104 1.60 -21.83 -14.17
N GLU A 105 1.36 -22.95 -13.52
CA GLU A 105 1.94 -23.22 -12.20
C GLU A 105 3.46 -23.38 -12.34
N GLU A 106 4.24 -22.72 -11.47
CA GLU A 106 5.69 -22.58 -11.63
C GLU A 106 6.45 -23.91 -11.59
N SER A 107 6.04 -24.82 -10.71
CA SER A 107 6.80 -26.06 -10.47
C SER A 107 6.43 -27.18 -11.44
N THR A 108 5.17 -27.28 -11.85
CA THR A 108 4.69 -28.35 -12.75
C THR A 108 4.62 -27.92 -14.20
N LEU A 109 4.63 -26.60 -14.46
CA LEU A 109 4.38 -25.97 -15.76
C LEU A 109 3.00 -26.29 -16.35
N GLU A 110 2.11 -26.87 -15.57
CA GLU A 110 0.73 -27.13 -15.96
C GLU A 110 -0.07 -25.83 -16.09
N PRO A 111 -1.02 -25.75 -17.04
CA PRO A 111 -1.89 -24.59 -17.18
C PRO A 111 -2.64 -24.27 -15.89
N ALA A 112 -2.45 -23.06 -15.35
CA ALA A 112 -3.19 -22.48 -14.22
C ALA A 112 -4.28 -21.53 -14.69
N ALA A 113 -4.21 -21.06 -15.93
CA ALA A 113 -5.31 -20.39 -16.64
C ALA A 113 -5.18 -20.64 -18.13
N PHE A 114 -6.31 -20.81 -18.82
CA PHE A 114 -6.36 -21.09 -20.26
C PHE A 114 -7.56 -20.45 -20.93
N VAL A 115 -7.46 -20.25 -22.23
CA VAL A 115 -8.50 -19.67 -23.08
C VAL A 115 -9.16 -20.74 -23.92
N SER A 116 -10.51 -20.75 -23.92
CA SER A 116 -11.37 -21.55 -24.80
C SER A 116 -12.40 -20.65 -25.48
N HIS A 117 -13.22 -21.20 -26.37
CA HIS A 117 -14.27 -20.46 -27.06
C HIS A 117 -15.58 -21.25 -27.01
N CYS A 118 -16.67 -20.54 -26.73
CA CYS A 118 -18.02 -21.06 -26.83
C CYS A 118 -18.79 -20.17 -27.84
N GLY A 119 -18.94 -20.65 -29.07
CA GLY A 119 -19.46 -19.82 -30.16
C GLY A 119 -18.60 -18.58 -30.39
N ASN A 120 -19.19 -17.40 -30.25
CA ASN A 120 -18.49 -16.11 -30.40
C ASN A 120 -17.92 -15.56 -29.08
N ILE A 121 -18.12 -16.27 -27.96
CA ILE A 121 -17.68 -15.83 -26.65
C ILE A 121 -16.27 -16.40 -26.36
N THR A 122 -15.35 -15.55 -25.97
CA THR A 122 -14.07 -15.98 -25.39
C THR A 122 -14.26 -16.34 -23.92
N VAL A 123 -13.88 -17.53 -23.53
CA VAL A 123 -13.94 -18.02 -22.15
C VAL A 123 -12.53 -18.17 -21.63
N LEU A 124 -12.20 -17.43 -20.57
CA LEU A 124 -10.95 -17.55 -19.83
C LEU A 124 -11.24 -18.27 -18.50
N LYS A 125 -10.66 -19.44 -18.30
CA LYS A 125 -10.75 -20.17 -17.04
C LYS A 125 -9.48 -19.99 -16.23
N VAL A 126 -9.64 -19.60 -14.95
CA VAL A 126 -8.54 -19.28 -14.02
C VAL A 126 -8.66 -20.18 -12.80
N GLY A 127 -7.59 -20.89 -12.45
CA GLY A 127 -7.55 -21.93 -11.43
C GLY A 127 -7.54 -21.45 -9.98
N TYR A 128 -7.78 -20.17 -9.71
CA TYR A 128 -7.91 -19.64 -8.36
C TYR A 128 -9.08 -18.66 -8.27
N ASN A 129 -9.53 -18.35 -7.05
CA ASN A 129 -10.61 -17.40 -6.82
C ASN A 129 -10.05 -16.01 -6.54
N LEU A 130 -10.25 -15.06 -7.46
CA LEU A 130 -9.77 -13.68 -7.35
C LEU A 130 -10.24 -12.97 -6.07
N PHE A 131 -11.48 -13.16 -5.67
CA PHE A 131 -12.04 -12.45 -4.52
C PHE A 131 -11.57 -13.05 -3.18
N GLU A 132 -11.27 -14.35 -3.15
CA GLU A 132 -10.61 -14.95 -1.97
C GLU A 132 -9.14 -14.51 -1.87
N GLU A 133 -8.41 -14.39 -2.99
CA GLU A 133 -7.06 -13.79 -3.01
C GLU A 133 -7.10 -12.35 -2.50
N ALA A 134 -8.00 -11.52 -3.01
CA ALA A 134 -8.17 -10.16 -2.54
C ALA A 134 -8.51 -10.09 -1.04
N ARG A 135 -9.39 -10.98 -0.56
CA ARG A 135 -9.71 -11.11 0.87
C ARG A 135 -8.46 -11.45 1.69
N PHE A 136 -7.71 -12.46 1.28
CA PHE A 136 -6.48 -12.86 1.97
C PHE A 136 -5.50 -11.68 2.07
N LEU A 137 -5.23 -11.00 0.97
CA LEU A 137 -4.30 -9.88 0.90
C LEU A 137 -4.71 -8.69 1.80
N LEU A 138 -5.98 -8.32 1.79
CA LEU A 138 -6.48 -7.15 2.52
C LEU A 138 -6.78 -7.43 4.01
N VAL A 139 -6.93 -8.69 4.41
CA VAL A 139 -7.23 -9.07 5.81
C VAL A 139 -6.00 -9.65 6.51
N ALA A 140 -5.44 -10.75 5.99
CA ALA A 140 -4.29 -11.42 6.59
C ALA A 140 -2.96 -10.77 6.17
N GLY A 141 -2.88 -10.30 4.94
CA GLY A 141 -1.66 -9.82 4.31
C GLY A 141 -0.74 -10.95 3.84
N GLN A 142 0.13 -10.65 2.90
CA GLN A 142 1.08 -11.63 2.39
C GLN A 142 2.32 -11.77 3.31
N PRO A 143 2.97 -12.95 3.31
CA PRO A 143 4.17 -13.18 4.10
C PRO A 143 5.36 -12.37 3.60
N ALA A 144 6.35 -12.14 4.48
CA ALA A 144 7.54 -11.32 4.21
C ALA A 144 8.37 -11.81 3.01
N ASP A 145 8.38 -13.12 2.73
CA ASP A 145 9.09 -13.70 1.59
C ASP A 145 8.58 -13.19 0.23
N ASN A 146 7.34 -12.73 0.17
CA ASN A 146 6.71 -12.18 -1.02
C ASN A 146 6.53 -10.66 -0.96
N ALA A 147 7.17 -9.98 -0.01
CA ALA A 147 6.98 -8.55 0.24
C ALA A 147 7.22 -7.67 -1.01
N GLY A 148 8.11 -8.07 -1.91
CA GLY A 148 8.41 -7.33 -3.15
C GLY A 148 7.35 -7.41 -4.25
N VAL A 149 6.26 -8.17 -4.05
CA VAL A 149 5.22 -8.33 -5.07
C VAL A 149 3.95 -7.58 -4.67
N ALA A 150 3.53 -6.60 -5.44
CA ALA A 150 2.25 -5.91 -5.27
C ALA A 150 1.10 -6.79 -5.82
N ALA A 151 0.84 -7.93 -5.15
CA ALA A 151 0.02 -9.02 -5.71
C ALA A 151 -1.38 -8.58 -6.12
N LEU A 152 -2.04 -7.70 -5.37
CA LEU A 152 -3.38 -7.22 -5.71
C LEU A 152 -3.38 -6.31 -6.95
N GLU A 153 -2.37 -5.45 -7.07
CA GLU A 153 -2.18 -4.61 -8.26
C GLU A 153 -1.89 -5.46 -9.50
N GLU A 154 -1.19 -6.57 -9.33
CA GLU A 154 -0.92 -7.50 -10.43
C GLU A 154 -2.16 -8.26 -10.88
N HIS A 155 -3.05 -8.66 -9.97
CA HIS A 155 -4.36 -9.20 -10.33
C HIS A 155 -5.18 -8.19 -11.15
N ILE A 156 -5.17 -6.91 -10.75
CA ILE A 156 -5.83 -5.83 -11.49
C ILE A 156 -5.18 -5.66 -12.88
N ALA A 157 -3.85 -5.70 -12.96
CA ALA A 157 -3.13 -5.57 -14.23
C ALA A 157 -3.45 -6.73 -15.18
N TRP A 158 -3.48 -7.97 -14.69
CA TRP A 158 -3.84 -9.12 -15.51
C TRP A 158 -5.29 -9.04 -15.99
N LEU A 159 -6.22 -8.67 -15.13
CA LEU A 159 -7.63 -8.50 -15.52
C LEU A 159 -7.78 -7.44 -16.61
N ARG A 160 -7.07 -6.32 -16.50
CA ARG A 160 -6.99 -5.27 -17.52
C ARG A 160 -6.45 -5.80 -18.84
N ASP A 161 -5.37 -6.58 -18.78
CA ASP A 161 -4.74 -7.15 -19.96
C ASP A 161 -5.65 -8.15 -20.66
N TRP A 162 -6.30 -9.04 -19.94
CA TRP A 162 -7.22 -10.02 -20.53
C TRP A 162 -8.42 -9.35 -21.21
N ILE A 163 -9.00 -8.31 -20.59
CA ILE A 163 -10.11 -7.56 -21.17
C ILE A 163 -9.68 -6.87 -22.48
N THR A 164 -8.55 -6.19 -22.48
CA THR A 164 -8.08 -5.47 -23.66
C THR A 164 -7.60 -6.40 -24.77
N LEU A 165 -7.01 -7.55 -24.45
CA LEU A 165 -6.63 -8.60 -25.40
C LEU A 165 -7.84 -9.32 -26.01
N ALA A 166 -9.00 -9.32 -25.33
CA ALA A 166 -10.27 -9.79 -25.90
C ALA A 166 -10.90 -8.76 -26.85
N GLY A 167 -10.23 -7.66 -27.17
CA GLY A 167 -10.73 -6.63 -28.08
C GLY A 167 -11.74 -5.66 -27.43
N ILE A 168 -11.81 -5.62 -26.10
CA ILE A 168 -12.75 -4.80 -25.35
C ILE A 168 -12.01 -3.55 -24.81
N PRO A 169 -12.49 -2.33 -25.09
CA PRO A 169 -11.93 -1.13 -24.46
C PRO A 169 -12.24 -1.14 -22.95
N LEU A 170 -11.28 -0.68 -22.15
CA LEU A 170 -11.45 -0.57 -20.72
C LEU A 170 -11.28 0.86 -20.26
N ILE A 171 -12.16 1.31 -19.39
CA ILE A 171 -12.11 2.64 -18.79
C ILE A 171 -11.92 2.49 -17.29
N GLU A 172 -10.97 3.25 -16.72
CA GLU A 172 -10.73 3.26 -15.29
C GLU A 172 -10.38 4.66 -14.78
N ILE A 173 -10.47 4.87 -13.49
CA ILE A 173 -9.85 6.00 -12.79
C ILE A 173 -8.60 5.45 -12.12
N PRO A 174 -7.39 5.60 -12.70
CA PRO A 174 -6.18 5.05 -12.13
C PRO A 174 -5.84 5.71 -10.78
N PRO A 175 -5.10 5.05 -9.88
CA PRO A 175 -4.69 5.62 -8.60
C PRO A 175 -3.50 6.60 -8.77
N ILE A 176 -3.60 7.52 -9.72
CA ILE A 176 -2.55 8.47 -10.11
C ILE A 176 -3.11 9.89 -10.06
N PRO A 177 -2.65 10.75 -9.13
CA PRO A 177 -3.08 12.13 -9.06
C PRO A 177 -2.72 12.89 -10.34
N ASP A 178 -3.61 13.78 -10.78
CA ASP A 178 -3.33 14.59 -11.97
C ASP A 178 -2.13 15.52 -11.73
N GLY A 179 -1.24 15.60 -12.71
CA GLY A 179 0.03 16.33 -12.63
C GLY A 179 1.18 15.56 -11.95
N TYR A 180 0.93 14.36 -11.41
CA TYR A 180 1.93 13.55 -10.73
C TYR A 180 1.99 12.12 -11.29
N ARG A 181 3.00 11.36 -10.86
CA ARG A 181 3.17 9.95 -11.27
C ARG A 181 2.66 8.96 -10.22
N PHE A 182 2.86 9.27 -8.94
CA PHE A 182 2.40 8.49 -7.79
C PHE A 182 2.36 9.38 -6.54
N ILE A 183 1.97 8.83 -5.40
CA ILE A 183 1.93 9.50 -4.10
C ILE A 183 3.08 8.97 -3.23
N ALA A 184 3.79 9.86 -2.53
CA ALA A 184 4.80 9.51 -1.55
C ALA A 184 4.46 10.14 -0.20
N CYS A 185 4.01 9.33 0.77
CA CYS A 185 3.69 9.79 2.11
C CYS A 185 4.91 9.65 3.02
N LEU A 186 5.47 10.77 3.47
CA LEU A 186 6.55 10.80 4.46
C LEU A 186 5.95 10.82 5.86
N THR A 187 6.37 9.90 6.71
CA THR A 187 5.86 9.78 8.07
C THR A 187 6.97 9.55 9.08
N HIS A 188 6.75 9.98 10.33
CA HIS A 188 7.72 9.90 11.41
C HIS A 188 7.04 9.39 12.68
N ASP A 189 7.52 8.27 13.21
CA ASP A 189 7.13 7.78 14.53
C ASP A 189 8.04 8.43 15.58
N ILE A 190 7.42 9.10 16.57
CA ILE A 190 8.11 9.84 17.63
C ILE A 190 8.15 8.96 18.88
N ASP A 191 9.19 8.13 18.94
CA ASP A 191 9.39 7.19 20.05
C ASP A 191 10.28 7.80 21.15
N HIS A 192 11.34 8.51 20.73
CA HIS A 192 12.40 8.99 21.60
C HIS A 192 12.87 10.39 21.20
N PRO A 193 12.06 11.44 21.38
CA PRO A 193 12.32 12.78 20.84
C PRO A 193 13.51 13.52 21.50
N ALA A 194 14.02 13.01 22.63
CA ALA A 194 15.15 13.62 23.33
C ALA A 194 15.92 12.58 24.14
N LEU A 195 17.25 12.59 24.04
CA LEU A 195 18.13 11.71 24.80
C LEU A 195 18.06 11.99 26.31
N ARG A 196 17.85 13.25 26.70
CA ARG A 196 17.67 13.66 28.11
C ARG A 196 16.48 13.03 28.81
N ASN A 197 15.51 12.47 28.07
CA ASN A 197 14.38 11.73 28.64
C ASN A 197 14.78 10.33 29.13
N HIS A 198 16.04 9.93 28.84
CA HIS A 198 16.59 8.60 29.12
C HIS A 198 17.81 8.73 30.04
N PHE A 199 17.59 8.66 31.36
CA PHE A 199 18.68 8.72 32.33
C PHE A 199 18.90 7.35 32.97
N CYS A 200 20.10 6.78 32.81
CA CYS A 200 20.48 5.47 33.35
C CYS A 200 19.57 4.31 32.96
N ASP A 201 18.92 4.41 31.80
CA ASP A 201 18.06 3.34 31.26
C ASP A 201 18.76 2.58 30.10
N HIS A 202 18.10 1.50 29.63
CA HIS A 202 18.59 0.69 28.51
C HIS A 202 18.77 1.48 27.22
N THR A 203 18.01 2.55 27.01
CA THR A 203 18.07 3.39 25.81
C THR A 203 19.33 4.24 25.81
N MET A 204 19.67 4.85 26.96
CA MET A 204 20.93 5.58 27.13
C MET A 204 22.14 4.64 26.99
N PHE A 205 22.15 3.49 27.64
CA PHE A 205 23.24 2.51 27.50
C PHE A 205 23.37 2.01 26.06
N GLY A 206 22.25 1.80 25.37
CA GLY A 206 22.24 1.48 23.95
C GLY A 206 22.84 2.59 23.08
N PHE A 207 22.56 3.86 23.39
CA PHE A 207 23.21 5.01 22.72
C PHE A 207 24.73 4.99 22.98
N LEU A 208 25.18 4.88 24.23
CA LEU A 208 26.60 4.82 24.59
C LEU A 208 27.34 3.72 23.81
N TYR A 209 26.78 2.51 23.78
CA TYR A 209 27.35 1.40 23.03
C TYR A 209 27.46 1.71 21.53
N ARG A 210 26.38 2.21 20.91
CA ARG A 210 26.36 2.52 19.46
C ARG A 210 27.31 3.67 19.11
N ALA A 211 27.34 4.72 19.93
CA ALA A 211 28.18 5.88 19.68
C ALA A 211 29.69 5.60 19.92
N THR A 212 30.04 4.58 20.69
CA THR A 212 31.44 4.16 20.95
C THR A 212 31.82 2.93 20.13
N ILE A 213 31.58 1.75 20.68
CA ILE A 213 31.99 0.45 20.12
C ILE A 213 31.31 0.20 18.77
N GLY A 214 30.00 0.45 18.68
CA GLY A 214 29.21 0.24 17.46
C GLY A 214 29.66 1.10 16.29
N SER A 215 29.97 2.38 16.54
CA SER A 215 30.49 3.29 15.52
C SER A 215 31.87 2.87 15.03
N LEU A 216 32.77 2.48 15.92
CA LEU A 216 34.10 1.99 15.58
C LEU A 216 34.02 0.74 14.69
N ILE A 217 33.23 -0.25 15.11
CA ILE A 217 33.00 -1.48 14.32
C ILE A 217 32.42 -1.15 12.94
N SER A 218 31.50 -0.20 12.85
CA SER A 218 30.85 0.20 11.59
C SER A 218 31.84 0.85 10.62
N VAL A 219 32.76 1.67 11.13
CA VAL A 219 33.83 2.29 10.32
C VAL A 219 34.87 1.25 9.91
N CYS A 220 35.33 0.37 10.81
CA CYS A 220 36.27 -0.71 10.49
C CYS A 220 35.72 -1.68 9.43
N ARG A 221 34.39 -1.88 9.39
CA ARG A 221 33.70 -2.70 8.38
C ARG A 221 33.36 -1.94 7.09
N GLY A 222 33.80 -0.69 6.95
CA GLY A 222 33.49 0.15 5.79
C GLY A 222 32.01 0.48 5.61
N ARG A 223 31.20 0.33 6.66
CA ARG A 223 29.76 0.62 6.60
C ARG A 223 29.45 2.11 6.79
N LYS A 224 30.33 2.84 7.48
CA LYS A 224 30.22 4.28 7.72
C LYS A 224 31.58 4.97 7.50
N PRO A 225 31.57 6.25 7.10
CA PRO A 225 32.79 7.04 6.95
C PRO A 225 33.43 7.33 8.32
N ALA A 226 34.75 7.57 8.35
CA ALA A 226 35.49 7.89 9.57
C ALA A 226 34.96 9.15 10.29
N GLU A 227 34.42 10.11 9.56
CA GLU A 227 33.77 11.31 10.11
C GLU A 227 32.63 11.01 11.07
N SER A 228 31.97 9.85 10.91
CA SER A 228 30.90 9.41 11.81
C SER A 228 31.39 9.21 13.25
N LEU A 229 32.67 8.84 13.45
CA LEU A 229 33.28 8.72 14.78
C LEU A 229 33.32 10.07 15.49
N TRP A 230 33.73 11.11 14.77
CA TRP A 230 33.78 12.46 15.32
C TRP A 230 32.38 12.95 15.72
N LYS A 231 31.39 12.77 14.88
CA LYS A 231 30.01 13.15 15.20
C LYS A 231 29.48 12.41 16.46
N ASN A 232 29.77 11.12 16.57
CA ASN A 232 29.38 10.29 17.71
C ASN A 232 30.10 10.72 19.00
N TRP A 233 31.40 10.90 18.94
CA TRP A 233 32.21 11.31 20.12
C TRP A 233 31.86 12.73 20.57
N ASN A 234 31.60 13.65 19.65
CA ASN A 234 31.12 14.97 20.00
C ASN A 234 29.76 14.91 20.73
N ALA A 235 28.85 14.06 20.27
CA ALA A 235 27.56 13.84 20.96
C ALA A 235 27.76 13.26 22.37
N LEU A 236 28.69 12.32 22.54
CA LEU A 236 29.06 11.77 23.85
C LEU A 236 29.64 12.80 24.80
N CYS A 237 30.61 13.60 24.34
CA CYS A 237 31.23 14.63 25.14
C CYS A 237 30.24 15.72 25.58
N ARG A 238 29.22 15.98 24.75
CA ARG A 238 28.15 16.94 25.07
C ARG A 238 27.05 16.38 25.97
N LEU A 239 27.00 15.08 26.18
CA LEU A 239 25.93 14.43 26.93
C LEU A 239 25.68 15.05 28.32
N PRO A 240 26.69 15.34 29.18
CA PRO A 240 26.44 16.00 30.45
C PRO A 240 25.77 17.38 30.30
N LEU A 241 26.17 18.15 29.29
CA LEU A 241 25.58 19.46 28.99
C LEU A 241 24.15 19.36 28.47
N VAL A 242 23.81 18.28 27.75
CA VAL A 242 22.44 17.99 27.32
C VAL A 242 21.55 17.70 28.53
N TYR A 243 22.00 16.89 29.49
CA TYR A 243 21.26 16.63 30.73
C TYR A 243 21.09 17.88 31.59
N LEU A 244 22.06 18.80 31.60
CA LEU A 244 21.96 20.08 32.29
C LEU A 244 21.10 21.12 31.52
N GLY A 245 20.63 20.79 30.32
CA GLY A 245 19.86 21.71 29.47
C GLY A 245 20.66 22.83 28.82
N ILE A 246 22.01 22.78 28.91
CA ILE A 246 22.92 23.81 28.36
C ILE A 246 23.18 23.59 26.86
N ALA A 247 23.25 22.31 26.42
CA ALA A 247 23.49 21.98 25.02
C ALA A 247 22.21 21.44 24.37
N LYS A 248 22.07 21.67 23.05
CA LYS A 248 20.99 21.12 22.23
C LYS A 248 21.09 19.58 22.24
N ASP A 249 19.96 18.93 22.48
CA ASP A 249 19.84 17.47 22.44
C ASP A 249 20.02 16.95 21.01
N SER A 250 20.94 16.01 20.82
CA SER A 250 21.26 15.46 19.50
C SER A 250 20.14 14.57 18.90
N TRP A 251 19.16 14.14 19.71
CA TRP A 251 18.00 13.39 19.27
C TRP A 251 16.81 14.28 18.90
N SER A 252 16.82 15.57 19.24
CA SER A 252 15.76 16.49 18.86
C SER A 252 15.81 16.79 17.35
N GLY A 253 15.20 15.89 16.57
CA GLY A 253 15.26 15.89 15.12
C GLY A 253 14.18 16.70 14.39
N PHE A 254 13.16 17.21 15.08
CA PHE A 254 12.00 17.86 14.46
C PHE A 254 12.36 18.96 13.47
N ASP A 255 13.17 19.92 13.90
CA ASP A 255 13.58 21.06 13.05
C ASP A 255 14.36 20.58 11.83
N ARG A 256 15.21 19.56 12.02
CA ARG A 256 16.01 19.01 10.95
C ARG A 256 15.17 18.28 9.91
N TYR A 257 14.13 17.55 10.33
CA TYR A 257 13.16 16.97 9.40
C TYR A 257 12.45 18.05 8.59
N LEU A 258 11.92 19.09 9.24
CA LEU A 258 11.27 20.21 8.56
C LEU A 258 12.21 20.93 7.56
N GLU A 259 13.50 21.05 7.89
CA GLU A 259 14.52 21.62 6.99
C GLU A 259 14.79 20.69 5.78
N MET A 260 14.99 19.39 6.04
CA MET A 260 15.28 18.39 5.00
C MET A 260 14.11 18.21 4.03
N GLU A 261 12.88 18.31 4.54
CA GLU A 261 11.63 18.08 3.82
C GLU A 261 11.04 19.37 3.22
N THR A 262 11.83 20.41 3.06
CA THR A 262 11.36 21.65 2.43
C THR A 262 10.76 21.37 1.04
N GLY A 263 9.47 21.67 0.89
CA GLY A 263 8.69 21.39 -0.32
C GLY A 263 8.00 20.02 -0.33
N PHE A 264 8.04 19.28 0.76
CA PHE A 264 7.26 18.09 1.05
C PHE A 264 6.34 18.36 2.23
N ALA A 265 5.21 17.63 2.32
CA ALA A 265 4.44 17.56 3.54
C ALA A 265 4.68 16.21 4.22
N SER A 266 4.64 16.18 5.55
CA SER A 266 4.89 14.97 6.33
C SER A 266 3.95 14.84 7.52
N THR A 267 3.82 13.62 8.04
CA THR A 267 2.96 13.27 9.18
C THR A 267 3.80 12.74 10.32
N PHE A 268 3.59 13.27 11.52
CA PHE A 268 4.30 12.86 12.74
C PHE A 268 3.34 12.15 13.69
N PHE A 269 3.58 10.88 13.97
CA PHE A 269 2.78 10.09 14.92
C PHE A 269 3.40 10.16 16.31
N VAL A 270 2.62 10.61 17.31
CA VAL A 270 3.10 10.82 18.68
C VAL A 270 2.42 9.88 19.66
N ILE A 271 3.20 9.35 20.61
CA ILE A 271 2.71 8.46 21.66
C ILE A 271 1.95 9.31 22.69
N PRO A 272 0.67 8.97 22.98
CA PRO A 272 -0.18 9.81 23.83
C PRO A 272 0.10 9.66 25.34
N ARG A 273 0.80 8.60 25.78
CA ARG A 273 0.94 8.26 27.22
C ARG A 273 2.38 7.91 27.57
N LYS A 274 2.99 8.74 28.43
CA LYS A 274 4.33 8.51 28.98
C LYS A 274 4.36 7.30 29.93
N GLY A 275 5.43 6.50 29.84
CA GLY A 275 5.71 5.41 30.79
C GLY A 275 4.76 4.20 30.70
N TYR A 276 3.86 4.20 29.73
CA TYR A 276 2.90 3.12 29.52
C TYR A 276 3.29 2.28 28.30
N PRO A 277 3.60 0.97 28.46
CA PRO A 277 4.01 0.13 27.34
C PRO A 277 2.83 -0.41 26.51
N GLY A 278 1.58 -0.31 26.99
CA GLY A 278 0.40 -0.90 26.38
C GLY A 278 0.42 -2.42 26.36
N HIS A 279 -0.48 -3.04 25.61
CA HIS A 279 -0.60 -4.48 25.45
C HIS A 279 0.02 -4.97 24.13
N THR A 280 0.30 -6.25 24.10
CA THR A 280 0.77 -7.02 22.94
C THR A 280 -0.08 -8.28 22.83
N ASP A 281 0.09 -9.08 21.78
CA ASP A 281 -0.60 -10.38 21.63
C ASP A 281 -0.40 -11.33 22.83
N ASN A 282 0.69 -11.15 23.59
CA ASN A 282 1.06 -11.96 24.73
C ASN A 282 0.70 -11.31 26.10
N GLY A 283 -0.14 -10.28 26.11
CA GLY A 283 -0.55 -9.54 27.30
C GLY A 283 0.19 -8.21 27.45
N PHE A 284 0.46 -7.79 28.71
CA PHE A 284 1.08 -6.48 28.98
C PHE A 284 2.48 -6.37 28.36
N GLY A 285 2.74 -5.25 27.70
CA GLY A 285 3.96 -5.04 26.93
C GLY A 285 5.22 -4.91 27.79
N SER A 286 6.37 -5.19 27.18
CA SER A 286 7.67 -4.96 27.81
C SER A 286 7.86 -3.47 28.18
N PRO A 287 8.46 -3.14 29.34
CA PRO A 287 8.82 -1.76 29.69
C PRO A 287 9.63 -1.02 28.64
N ARG A 288 10.34 -1.74 27.77
CA ARG A 288 11.10 -1.15 26.65
C ARG A 288 10.22 -0.49 25.58
N ARG A 289 8.93 -0.82 25.55
CA ARG A 289 7.95 -0.24 24.65
C ARG A 289 7.42 1.11 25.15
N ALA A 290 7.59 1.41 26.44
CA ALA A 290 7.11 2.66 27.01
C ALA A 290 7.97 3.85 26.55
N CYS A 291 7.33 4.94 26.15
CA CYS A 291 8.02 6.18 25.81
C CYS A 291 8.47 6.96 27.06
N GLY A 292 9.57 7.69 26.94
CA GLY A 292 10.14 8.49 28.02
C GLY A 292 9.61 9.94 28.10
N TYR A 293 8.69 10.36 27.25
CA TYR A 293 8.18 11.73 27.17
C TYR A 293 6.67 11.82 27.37
N ASP A 294 6.19 12.98 27.75
CA ASP A 294 4.79 13.35 27.72
C ASP A 294 4.53 14.31 26.55
N ILE A 295 3.28 14.31 26.01
CA ILE A 295 2.93 15.08 24.82
C ILE A 295 3.15 16.59 25.03
N GLU A 296 2.95 17.11 26.25
CA GLU A 296 3.21 18.51 26.61
C GLU A 296 4.68 18.90 26.43
N GLN A 297 5.61 17.98 26.59
CA GLN A 297 7.05 18.24 26.45
C GLN A 297 7.45 18.48 24.98
N VAL A 298 6.67 17.96 24.03
CA VAL A 298 6.91 18.11 22.59
C VAL A 298 5.88 19.03 21.91
N LEU A 299 4.93 19.56 22.67
CA LEU A 299 3.85 20.42 22.14
C LEU A 299 4.35 21.63 21.32
N PRO A 300 5.42 22.35 21.71
CA PRO A 300 5.95 23.45 20.88
C PRO A 300 6.42 22.97 19.50
N GLN A 301 6.99 21.76 19.42
CA GLN A 301 7.43 21.14 18.17
C GLN A 301 6.23 20.73 17.32
N LEU A 302 5.21 20.10 17.94
CA LEU A 302 3.99 19.70 17.24
C LEU A 302 3.26 20.91 16.64
N LYS A 303 3.15 22.00 17.37
CA LYS A 303 2.55 23.25 16.87
C LYS A 303 3.35 23.83 15.68
N ARG A 304 4.67 23.72 15.68
CA ARG A 304 5.50 24.15 14.54
C ARG A 304 5.28 23.26 13.31
N ILE A 305 5.18 21.94 13.49
CA ILE A 305 4.85 20.99 12.41
C ILE A 305 3.53 21.40 11.75
N VAL A 306 2.47 21.56 12.55
CA VAL A 306 1.15 21.96 12.03
C VAL A 306 1.21 23.34 11.34
N SER A 307 1.93 24.30 11.91
CA SER A 307 2.10 25.65 11.31
C SER A 307 2.87 25.62 10.00
N ALA A 308 3.74 24.63 9.81
CA ALA A 308 4.50 24.42 8.57
C ALA A 308 3.70 23.62 7.51
N GLY A 309 2.43 23.25 7.80
CA GLY A 309 1.59 22.47 6.89
C GLY A 309 1.75 20.95 7.01
N GLY A 310 2.48 20.48 8.02
CA GLY A 310 2.58 19.07 8.37
C GLY A 310 1.37 18.60 9.20
N GLU A 311 1.29 17.31 9.41
CA GLU A 311 0.24 16.63 10.15
C GLU A 311 0.79 15.98 11.43
N VAL A 312 -0.05 15.93 12.47
CA VAL A 312 0.22 15.13 13.67
C VAL A 312 -0.89 14.08 13.82
N GLY A 313 -0.50 12.83 13.96
CA GLY A 313 -1.37 11.68 14.22
C GLY A 313 -1.03 10.98 15.52
N VAL A 314 -1.77 9.92 15.83
CA VAL A 314 -1.60 9.12 17.05
C VAL A 314 -0.65 7.96 16.80
N HIS A 315 0.43 7.83 17.60
CA HIS A 315 1.20 6.59 17.69
C HIS A 315 0.60 5.72 18.79
N GLY A 316 -0.38 4.88 18.39
CA GLY A 316 -1.28 4.19 19.30
C GLY A 316 -0.61 3.08 20.12
N LEU A 317 -1.03 2.92 21.36
CA LEU A 317 -0.54 1.87 22.26
C LEU A 317 -1.55 0.72 22.36
N ASP A 318 -2.79 1.01 22.73
CA ASP A 318 -3.87 0.05 22.90
C ASP A 318 -5.10 0.32 22.04
N ALA A 319 -5.05 1.34 21.19
CA ALA A 319 -6.12 1.68 20.26
C ALA A 319 -6.51 0.54 19.31
N TRP A 320 -5.61 -0.41 19.06
CA TRP A 320 -5.86 -1.59 18.22
C TRP A 320 -6.74 -2.64 18.91
N LEU A 321 -6.81 -2.64 20.24
CA LEU A 321 -7.39 -3.69 21.06
C LEU A 321 -8.74 -3.29 21.66
N ASP A 322 -8.88 -2.02 22.10
CA ASP A 322 -10.04 -1.53 22.85
C ASP A 322 -10.50 -0.17 22.35
N VAL A 323 -11.83 -0.02 22.16
CA VAL A 323 -12.45 1.19 21.62
C VAL A 323 -12.30 2.40 22.55
N ASP A 324 -12.44 2.19 23.86
CA ASP A 324 -12.39 3.28 24.83
C ASP A 324 -10.94 3.75 25.04
N GLU A 325 -9.98 2.83 25.05
CA GLU A 325 -8.56 3.20 25.04
C GLU A 325 -8.20 3.94 23.74
N GLY A 326 -8.65 3.44 22.60
CA GLY A 326 -8.44 4.11 21.31
C GLY A 326 -9.03 5.52 21.29
N ARG A 327 -10.22 5.73 21.87
CA ARG A 327 -10.84 7.05 22.00
C ARG A 327 -10.03 7.96 22.92
N LYS A 328 -9.59 7.48 24.08
CA LYS A 328 -8.75 8.25 25.01
C LYS A 328 -7.42 8.68 24.37
N GLU A 329 -6.77 7.76 23.67
CA GLU A 329 -5.51 8.06 22.96
C GLU A 329 -5.73 9.12 21.88
N ARG A 330 -6.81 9.02 21.11
CA ARG A 330 -7.17 9.98 20.08
C ARG A 330 -7.49 11.36 20.67
N GLU A 331 -8.32 11.41 21.72
CA GLU A 331 -8.73 12.66 22.40
C GLU A 331 -7.52 13.38 22.99
N ARG A 332 -6.61 12.67 23.62
CA ARG A 332 -5.37 13.23 24.18
C ARG A 332 -4.54 13.98 23.14
N VAL A 333 -4.37 13.42 21.96
CA VAL A 333 -3.61 14.08 20.87
C VAL A 333 -4.46 15.19 20.25
N SER A 334 -5.78 14.97 20.02
CA SER A 334 -6.71 15.93 19.49
C SER A 334 -6.74 17.24 20.29
N GLU A 335 -6.82 17.15 21.61
CA GLU A 335 -6.79 18.29 22.52
C GLU A 335 -5.47 19.06 22.45
N ALA A 336 -4.34 18.34 22.43
CA ALA A 336 -3.01 18.94 22.40
C ALA A 336 -2.78 19.82 21.16
N ILE A 337 -3.26 19.40 19.99
CA ILE A 337 -3.02 20.10 18.71
C ILE A 337 -4.28 20.78 18.15
N SER A 338 -5.43 20.68 18.83
CA SER A 338 -6.73 21.21 18.40
C SER A 338 -7.20 20.68 17.03
N ALA A 339 -6.92 19.39 16.73
CA ALA A 339 -7.34 18.72 15.50
C ALA A 339 -8.54 17.80 15.78
N LYS A 340 -9.55 17.79 14.91
CA LYS A 340 -10.74 16.95 15.05
C LYS A 340 -10.59 15.57 14.42
N GLU A 341 -9.93 15.52 13.29
CA GLU A 341 -9.72 14.30 12.51
C GLU A 341 -8.28 13.85 12.65
N LEU A 342 -8.08 12.62 13.09
CA LEU A 342 -6.77 12.06 13.32
C LEU A 342 -6.65 10.67 12.69
N GLY A 343 -5.49 10.42 12.11
CA GLY A 343 -5.03 9.10 11.76
C GLY A 343 -4.24 8.44 12.89
N VAL A 344 -4.01 7.16 12.75
CA VAL A 344 -3.26 6.35 13.72
C VAL A 344 -2.22 5.48 13.00
N ARG A 345 -1.12 5.23 13.70
CA ARG A 345 -0.19 4.11 13.47
C ARG A 345 0.09 3.45 14.78
N MET A 346 -0.10 2.15 14.85
CA MET A 346 0.13 1.42 16.10
C MET A 346 1.62 1.25 16.38
N HIS A 347 2.02 1.58 17.60
CA HIS A 347 3.39 1.41 18.06
C HIS A 347 3.82 -0.06 17.98
N TRP A 348 4.94 -0.34 17.30
CA TRP A 348 5.42 -1.66 16.92
C TRP A 348 4.49 -2.42 15.96
N LEU A 349 3.60 -1.73 15.24
CA LEU A 349 2.68 -2.28 14.25
C LEU A 349 1.82 -3.45 14.79
N PHE A 350 1.37 -3.36 16.06
CA PHE A 350 0.44 -4.35 16.61
C PHE A 350 -0.97 -4.14 16.05
N PHE A 351 -1.54 -5.20 15.53
CA PHE A 351 -2.95 -5.25 15.13
C PHE A 351 -3.42 -6.70 15.00
N ASN A 352 -4.74 -6.91 15.01
CA ASN A 352 -5.40 -8.18 14.72
C ASN A 352 -6.60 -7.96 13.81
N GLU A 353 -7.34 -9.01 13.48
CA GLU A 353 -8.47 -8.95 12.56
C GLU A 353 -9.59 -7.99 13.02
N ASN A 354 -9.73 -7.75 14.32
CA ASN A 354 -10.73 -6.84 14.89
C ASN A 354 -10.25 -5.38 14.97
N SER A 355 -8.96 -5.13 14.88
CA SER A 355 -8.37 -3.79 15.06
C SER A 355 -8.99 -2.73 14.14
N PRO A 356 -9.26 -2.98 12.85
CA PRO A 356 -9.90 -1.99 12.01
C PRO A 356 -11.27 -1.56 12.52
N ALA A 357 -12.09 -2.50 13.01
CA ALA A 357 -13.41 -2.21 13.55
C ALA A 357 -13.33 -1.47 14.91
N VAL A 358 -12.30 -1.74 15.71
CA VAL A 358 -12.02 -1.02 16.96
C VAL A 358 -11.63 0.43 16.66
N LEU A 359 -10.70 0.64 15.72
CA LEU A 359 -10.23 1.97 15.32
C LEU A 359 -11.33 2.81 14.67
N ASP A 360 -12.18 2.22 13.80
CA ASP A 360 -13.33 2.89 13.19
C ASP A 360 -14.31 3.39 14.25
N ARG A 361 -14.65 2.55 15.25
CA ARG A 361 -15.53 2.91 16.38
C ARG A 361 -14.90 3.90 17.36
N ALA A 362 -13.56 3.90 17.49
CA ALA A 362 -12.84 4.92 18.27
C ALA A 362 -12.79 6.27 17.56
N GLY A 363 -13.16 6.34 16.28
CA GLY A 363 -13.31 7.56 15.49
C GLY A 363 -12.04 8.03 14.80
N TYR A 364 -11.11 7.12 14.50
CA TYR A 364 -9.97 7.42 13.63
C TYR A 364 -10.43 7.51 12.17
N THR A 365 -9.82 8.41 11.42
CA THR A 365 -10.15 8.61 10.00
C THR A 365 -9.37 7.68 9.09
N TYR A 366 -8.16 7.32 9.46
CA TYR A 366 -7.34 6.33 8.76
C TYR A 366 -6.39 5.63 9.74
N ASP A 367 -5.97 4.43 9.34
CA ASP A 367 -4.86 3.68 9.94
C ASP A 367 -3.71 3.58 8.92
N THR A 368 -2.48 3.47 9.39
CA THR A 368 -1.31 3.20 8.55
C THR A 368 -0.38 2.18 9.24
N THR A 369 -1.01 1.15 9.83
CA THR A 369 -0.32 0.12 10.60
C THR A 369 0.07 -1.10 9.76
N VAL A 370 -0.70 -1.41 8.68
CA VAL A 370 -0.45 -2.60 7.86
C VAL A 370 0.85 -2.45 7.08
N GLY A 371 1.90 -3.05 7.61
CA GLY A 371 3.25 -3.05 7.07
C GLY A 371 4.10 -4.13 7.74
N TYR A 372 5.35 -4.26 7.30
CA TYR A 372 6.30 -5.20 7.88
C TYR A 372 7.25 -4.48 8.84
N ARG A 373 7.62 -5.17 9.92
CA ARG A 373 8.69 -4.73 10.84
C ARG A 373 10.08 -5.16 10.36
N GLU A 374 10.17 -6.34 9.80
CA GLU A 374 11.42 -7.03 9.44
C GLU A 374 11.88 -6.82 8.00
N THR A 375 10.98 -6.36 7.11
CA THR A 375 11.26 -6.13 5.70
C THR A 375 10.52 -4.89 5.18
N VAL A 376 10.64 -4.60 3.90
CA VAL A 376 9.91 -3.53 3.20
C VAL A 376 9.16 -4.10 2.02
N GLY A 377 8.02 -3.48 1.65
CA GLY A 377 7.20 -3.92 0.53
C GLY A 377 5.71 -3.89 0.81
N TYR A 378 4.96 -4.72 0.11
CA TYR A 378 3.50 -4.66 -0.02
C TYR A 378 2.81 -5.71 0.85
N ARG A 379 2.63 -5.46 2.15
CA ARG A 379 1.98 -6.44 3.04
C ARG A 379 0.53 -6.73 2.64
N ALA A 380 -0.23 -5.72 2.24
CA ALA A 380 -1.59 -5.88 1.72
C ALA A 380 -1.65 -6.13 0.20
N GLY A 381 -0.49 -6.34 -0.46
CA GLY A 381 -0.41 -6.55 -1.91
C GLY A 381 -0.77 -5.33 -2.76
N THR A 382 -0.93 -4.14 -2.17
CA THR A 382 -1.41 -2.93 -2.87
C THR A 382 -0.63 -1.67 -2.48
N THR A 383 -0.58 -0.72 -3.40
CA THR A 383 -0.12 0.66 -3.20
C THR A 383 -1.28 1.62 -2.87
N GLN A 384 -2.50 1.14 -2.78
CA GLN A 384 -3.69 2.00 -2.63
C GLN A 384 -4.22 1.97 -1.20
N ALA A 385 -4.78 3.11 -0.76
CA ALA A 385 -5.57 3.10 0.46
C ALA A 385 -6.88 2.33 0.22
N TYR A 386 -7.17 1.39 1.11
CA TYR A 386 -8.34 0.52 1.01
C TYR A 386 -9.20 0.58 2.28
N ARG A 387 -10.43 0.13 2.16
CA ARG A 387 -11.34 -0.02 3.29
C ARG A 387 -11.24 -1.45 3.82
N PRO A 388 -10.77 -1.65 5.05
CA PRO A 388 -10.82 -2.96 5.68
C PRO A 388 -12.26 -3.50 5.73
N LEU A 389 -12.43 -4.81 5.66
CA LEU A 389 -13.77 -5.42 5.68
C LEU A 389 -14.46 -5.16 7.04
N GLY A 390 -15.76 -4.90 7.00
CA GLY A 390 -16.57 -4.67 8.20
C GLY A 390 -16.46 -3.28 8.82
N VAL A 391 -15.74 -2.33 8.19
CA VAL A 391 -15.68 -0.93 8.65
C VAL A 391 -16.43 0.02 7.73
N THR A 392 -16.80 1.19 8.27
CA THR A 392 -17.62 2.15 7.55
C THR A 392 -16.78 3.32 7.01
N ASN A 393 -15.95 3.93 7.86
CA ASN A 393 -15.26 5.19 7.55
C ASN A 393 -13.74 5.05 7.47
N LEU A 394 -13.15 4.16 8.25
CA LEU A 394 -11.71 3.98 8.31
C LEU A 394 -11.16 3.53 6.94
N LEU A 395 -10.06 4.14 6.49
CA LEU A 395 -9.23 3.61 5.42
C LEU A 395 -7.88 3.19 5.99
N GLU A 396 -7.35 2.08 5.50
CA GLU A 396 -5.96 1.69 5.69
C GLU A 396 -5.11 2.32 4.60
N LEU A 397 -4.05 3.03 4.99
CA LEU A 397 -2.98 3.50 4.11
C LEU A 397 -1.73 2.65 4.39
N PRO A 398 -1.44 1.59 3.60
CA PRO A 398 -0.39 0.65 3.94
C PRO A 398 0.99 1.29 4.11
N LEU A 399 1.77 0.79 5.09
CA LEU A 399 3.17 1.16 5.30
C LEU A 399 4.07 0.27 4.44
N HIS A 400 4.92 0.87 3.60
CA HIS A 400 5.75 0.13 2.64
C HIS A 400 7.22 0.09 3.02
N VAL A 401 7.78 1.20 3.51
CA VAL A 401 9.20 1.32 3.80
C VAL A 401 9.41 1.89 5.20
N MET A 402 10.20 1.20 6.01
CA MET A 402 10.58 1.65 7.33
C MET A 402 12.11 1.60 7.49
N ASP A 403 12.68 2.66 8.02
CA ASP A 403 14.13 2.82 8.22
C ASP A 403 14.73 1.70 9.06
N THR A 404 14.05 1.31 10.14
CA THR A 404 14.49 0.22 11.02
C THR A 404 14.48 -1.12 10.30
N ALA A 405 13.50 -1.38 9.43
CA ALA A 405 13.48 -2.59 8.60
C ALA A 405 14.73 -2.66 7.70
N LEU A 406 15.10 -1.53 7.10
CA LEU A 406 16.27 -1.47 6.20
C LEU A 406 17.60 -1.65 6.94
N PHE A 407 17.80 -0.93 8.07
CA PHE A 407 19.12 -0.69 8.62
C PHE A 407 19.36 -1.27 10.01
N TYR A 408 18.31 -1.72 10.74
CA TYR A 408 18.49 -2.24 12.09
C TYR A 408 19.13 -3.64 12.06
N PRO A 409 20.11 -3.92 12.96
CA PRO A 409 20.85 -5.20 12.96
C PRO A 409 19.99 -6.46 13.15
N GLY A 410 18.81 -6.32 13.73
CA GLY A 410 17.86 -7.44 13.95
C GLY A 410 16.96 -7.73 12.74
N TYR A 411 17.01 -6.91 11.69
CA TYR A 411 16.19 -7.02 10.50
C TYR A 411 17.07 -7.18 9.25
N LEU A 412 16.76 -6.51 8.14
CA LEU A 412 17.51 -6.66 6.88
C LEU A 412 18.97 -6.23 6.99
N ASN A 413 19.30 -5.27 7.87
CA ASN A 413 20.67 -4.79 8.16
C ASN A 413 21.48 -4.49 6.89
N LEU A 414 20.86 -3.77 5.96
CA LEU A 414 21.42 -3.48 4.64
C LEU A 414 22.51 -2.39 4.70
N SER A 415 23.45 -2.47 3.77
CA SER A 415 24.24 -1.28 3.40
C SER A 415 23.33 -0.30 2.63
N GLU A 416 23.65 1.01 2.67
CA GLU A 416 22.87 2.02 1.96
C GLU A 416 22.70 1.70 0.47
N LYS A 417 23.73 1.20 -0.19
CA LYS A 417 23.67 0.80 -1.61
C LYS A 417 22.68 -0.35 -1.88
N LYS A 418 22.57 -1.31 -0.94
CA LYS A 418 21.56 -2.38 -1.05
C LYS A 418 20.16 -1.87 -0.76
N ALA A 419 20.03 -1.00 0.25
CA ALA A 419 18.77 -0.36 0.58
C ALA A 419 18.25 0.52 -0.58
N GLU A 420 19.14 1.28 -1.24
CA GLU A 420 18.80 2.04 -2.45
C GLU A 420 18.20 1.14 -3.52
N ARG A 421 18.85 0.03 -3.86
CA ARG A 421 18.34 -0.89 -4.89
C ARG A 421 16.92 -1.35 -4.54
N LEU A 422 16.73 -1.84 -3.32
CA LEU A 422 15.44 -2.36 -2.87
C LEU A 422 14.34 -1.29 -2.87
N VAL A 423 14.64 -0.09 -2.38
CA VAL A 423 13.65 1.01 -2.33
C VAL A 423 13.38 1.56 -3.73
N TRP A 424 14.40 1.61 -4.62
CA TRP A 424 14.22 2.09 -5.99
C TRP A 424 13.36 1.13 -6.81
N GLU A 425 13.42 -0.19 -6.59
CA GLU A 425 12.51 -1.17 -7.17
C GLU A 425 11.04 -0.89 -6.77
N LEU A 426 10.78 -0.56 -5.49
CA LEU A 426 9.44 -0.14 -5.06
C LEU A 426 8.99 1.18 -5.71
N LEU A 427 9.92 2.12 -5.93
CA LEU A 427 9.61 3.36 -6.65
C LEU A 427 9.30 3.11 -8.13
N ASP A 428 10.00 2.20 -8.78
CA ASP A 428 9.72 1.78 -10.17
C ASP A 428 8.32 1.19 -10.29
N ASP A 429 7.93 0.34 -9.32
CA ASP A 429 6.58 -0.20 -9.24
C ASP A 429 5.53 0.90 -9.01
N ALA A 430 5.78 1.85 -8.10
CA ALA A 430 4.84 2.95 -7.87
C ALA A 430 4.65 3.84 -9.11
N GLU A 431 5.70 4.08 -9.90
CA GLU A 431 5.56 4.78 -11.18
C GLU A 431 4.72 4.00 -12.20
N ARG A 432 4.82 2.68 -12.20
CA ARG A 432 4.09 1.79 -13.10
C ARG A 432 2.63 1.58 -12.70
N LEU A 433 2.39 1.36 -11.41
CA LEU A 433 1.08 0.99 -10.86
C LEU A 433 0.27 2.20 -10.41
N GLY A 434 0.94 3.29 -10.04
CA GLY A 434 0.33 4.39 -9.31
C GLY A 434 0.19 4.07 -7.82
N GLY A 435 -0.72 4.78 -7.13
CA GLY A 435 -0.98 4.61 -5.71
C GLY A 435 -0.03 5.39 -4.82
N ALA A 436 0.12 4.97 -3.58
CA ALA A 436 0.94 5.61 -2.57
C ALA A 436 2.01 4.67 -2.03
N LEU A 437 3.23 5.15 -1.89
CA LEU A 437 4.24 4.55 -1.03
C LEU A 437 4.33 5.36 0.26
N THR A 438 4.17 4.68 1.39
CA THR A 438 4.31 5.28 2.71
C THR A 438 5.66 4.90 3.30
N PHE A 439 6.40 5.94 3.72
CA PHE A 439 7.73 5.83 4.28
C PHE A 439 7.67 6.20 5.77
N ASN A 440 8.26 5.40 6.63
CA ASN A 440 8.43 5.71 8.04
C ASN A 440 9.91 5.92 8.36
N TRP A 441 10.24 7.12 8.83
CA TRP A 441 11.56 7.47 9.33
C TRP A 441 11.43 7.95 10.77
N HIS A 442 11.94 7.18 11.74
CA HIS A 442 11.78 7.49 13.16
C HIS A 442 12.55 8.77 13.55
N ASP A 443 12.10 9.41 14.61
CA ASP A 443 12.63 10.67 15.13
C ASP A 443 14.15 10.67 15.32
N ARG A 444 14.75 9.57 15.78
CA ARG A 444 16.19 9.45 16.01
C ARG A 444 16.99 8.81 14.86
N SER A 445 16.41 8.55 13.72
CA SER A 445 17.13 7.92 12.60
C SER A 445 18.19 8.81 11.97
N ILE A 446 18.05 10.11 12.17
CA ILE A 446 19.03 11.14 11.81
C ILE A 446 20.01 11.49 12.95
N ALA A 447 19.92 10.79 14.10
CA ALA A 447 20.83 10.98 15.24
C ALA A 447 22.25 10.49 14.93
N PRO A 448 23.28 11.00 15.63
CA PRO A 448 24.69 10.71 15.36
C PRO A 448 25.06 9.22 15.37
N GLU A 449 24.42 8.41 16.21
CA GLU A 449 24.70 6.99 16.31
C GLU A 449 24.05 6.15 15.20
N ARG A 450 23.05 6.69 14.48
CA ARG A 450 22.39 6.04 13.35
C ARG A 450 22.89 6.58 12.01
N LEU A 451 22.84 7.90 11.79
CA LEU A 451 23.29 8.57 10.58
C LEU A 451 22.65 7.97 9.31
N TRP A 452 21.32 7.86 9.30
CA TRP A 452 20.55 7.43 8.13
C TRP A 452 19.97 8.60 7.35
N ASP A 453 20.43 9.82 7.68
CA ASP A 453 20.04 11.08 7.07
C ASP A 453 20.53 11.22 5.63
N ASP A 454 21.75 10.77 5.32
CA ASP A 454 22.28 10.85 3.95
C ASP A 454 21.46 10.00 2.97
N PHE A 455 21.05 8.79 3.39
CA PHE A 455 20.12 7.98 2.61
C PHE A 455 18.77 8.67 2.45
N TYR A 456 18.22 9.23 3.53
CA TYR A 456 16.93 9.91 3.50
C TYR A 456 16.96 11.12 2.56
N LEU A 457 18.00 11.92 2.57
CA LEU A 457 18.18 13.04 1.64
C LEU A 457 18.26 12.57 0.17
N ARG A 458 18.86 11.40 -0.09
CA ARG A 458 18.85 10.82 -1.45
C ARG A 458 17.45 10.35 -1.85
N LEU A 459 16.73 9.73 -0.92
CA LEU A 459 15.33 9.34 -1.13
C LEU A 459 14.47 10.55 -1.49
N LEU A 460 14.54 11.66 -0.73
CA LEU A 460 13.77 12.88 -1.00
C LEU A 460 14.08 13.44 -2.39
N ARG A 461 15.37 13.48 -2.78
CA ARG A 461 15.77 13.91 -4.13
C ARG A 461 15.21 13.02 -5.21
N GLU A 462 15.20 11.71 -4.98
CA GLU A 462 14.67 10.73 -5.94
C GLU A 462 13.15 10.82 -6.08
N LEU A 463 12.41 10.99 -4.99
CA LEU A 463 10.96 11.22 -5.02
C LEU A 463 10.60 12.46 -5.86
N LYS A 464 11.34 13.56 -5.65
CA LYS A 464 11.14 14.80 -6.42
C LYS A 464 11.47 14.59 -7.90
N ARG A 465 12.58 13.93 -8.21
CA ARG A 465 13.01 13.63 -9.59
C ARG A 465 11.98 12.80 -10.34
N ARG A 466 11.35 11.85 -9.65
CA ARG A 466 10.32 10.97 -10.22
C ARG A 466 8.93 11.61 -10.31
N GLY A 467 8.75 12.85 -9.83
CA GLY A 467 7.47 13.56 -9.92
C GLY A 467 6.40 13.00 -8.99
N ALA A 468 6.78 12.56 -7.78
CA ALA A 468 5.85 12.16 -6.75
C ALA A 468 5.07 13.37 -6.19
N TRP A 469 3.78 13.18 -5.91
CA TRP A 469 3.05 14.06 -5.02
C TRP A 469 3.34 13.65 -3.56
N SER A 470 3.78 14.62 -2.76
CA SER A 470 4.16 14.34 -1.37
C SER A 470 3.25 15.07 -0.38
N PRO A 471 2.04 14.54 -0.14
CA PRO A 471 1.08 15.05 0.83
C PRO A 471 1.37 14.53 2.24
N THR A 472 0.65 15.07 3.24
CA THR A 472 0.47 14.37 4.51
C THR A 472 -0.34 13.08 4.30
N ALA A 473 -0.30 12.16 5.26
CA ALA A 473 -1.09 10.93 5.20
C ALA A 473 -2.60 11.23 5.12
N ALA A 474 -3.10 12.20 5.89
CA ALA A 474 -4.50 12.63 5.82
C ALA A 474 -4.88 13.17 4.43
N GLN A 475 -4.00 13.97 3.80
CA GLN A 475 -4.24 14.48 2.44
C GLN A 475 -4.24 13.35 1.39
N ALA A 476 -3.34 12.37 1.52
CA ALA A 476 -3.33 11.20 0.65
C ALA A 476 -4.63 10.39 0.80
N VAL A 477 -5.05 10.12 2.02
CA VAL A 477 -6.32 9.42 2.31
C VAL A 477 -7.51 10.22 1.80
N ALA A 478 -7.53 11.54 1.97
CA ALA A 478 -8.58 12.42 1.42
C ALA A 478 -8.63 12.33 -0.11
N TRP A 479 -7.48 12.27 -0.78
CA TRP A 479 -7.42 12.07 -2.23
C TRP A 479 -7.97 10.69 -2.65
N PHE A 480 -7.66 9.62 -1.92
CA PHE A 480 -8.27 8.31 -2.17
C PHE A 480 -9.79 8.32 -1.92
N ARG A 481 -10.28 9.04 -0.90
CA ARG A 481 -11.73 9.25 -0.69
C ARG A 481 -12.37 9.97 -1.87
N LYS A 482 -11.74 11.03 -2.37
CA LYS A 482 -12.15 11.74 -3.59
C LYS A 482 -12.21 10.79 -4.79
N ARG A 483 -11.21 9.94 -5.01
CA ARG A 483 -11.21 8.93 -6.07
C ARG A 483 -12.35 7.92 -5.89
N ARG A 484 -12.60 7.47 -4.67
CA ARG A 484 -13.72 6.56 -4.33
C ARG A 484 -15.08 7.18 -4.61
N SER A 485 -15.28 8.47 -4.34
CA SER A 485 -16.55 9.18 -4.62
C SER A 485 -16.80 9.41 -6.11
N ALA A 486 -15.76 9.37 -6.94
CA ALA A 486 -15.89 9.55 -8.38
C ALA A 486 -16.54 8.34 -9.05
N ALA A 487 -17.36 8.61 -10.05
CA ALA A 487 -17.94 7.59 -10.92
C ALA A 487 -17.56 7.87 -12.39
N VAL A 488 -17.40 6.81 -13.17
CA VAL A 488 -17.20 6.90 -14.62
C VAL A 488 -18.20 6.01 -15.34
N GLU A 489 -18.82 6.56 -16.36
CA GLU A 489 -19.77 5.88 -17.24
C GLU A 489 -19.32 6.06 -18.69
N TYR A 490 -19.66 5.10 -19.54
CA TYR A 490 -19.43 5.25 -20.98
C TYR A 490 -20.54 4.60 -21.79
N ARG A 491 -20.71 5.10 -23.02
CA ARG A 491 -21.57 4.49 -24.02
C ARG A 491 -20.94 4.59 -25.40
N ARG A 492 -21.14 3.58 -26.23
CA ARG A 492 -20.81 3.65 -27.66
C ARG A 492 -21.80 4.60 -28.34
N VAL A 493 -21.28 5.57 -29.10
CA VAL A 493 -22.08 6.54 -29.86
C VAL A 493 -22.00 6.28 -31.36
N ASP A 494 -20.83 5.82 -31.85
CA ASP A 494 -20.58 5.43 -33.23
C ASP A 494 -19.62 4.22 -33.28
N PRO A 495 -19.48 3.50 -34.42
CA PRO A 495 -18.43 2.52 -34.58
C PRO A 495 -17.05 3.14 -34.31
N GLY A 496 -16.32 2.62 -33.29
CA GLY A 496 -15.01 3.14 -32.92
C GLY A 496 -15.02 4.43 -32.09
N VAL A 497 -16.18 4.93 -31.62
CA VAL A 497 -16.28 6.13 -30.78
C VAL A 497 -17.08 5.85 -29.52
N ILE A 498 -16.49 6.15 -28.38
CA ILE A 498 -17.17 6.11 -27.09
C ILE A 498 -17.35 7.53 -26.53
N ARG A 499 -18.47 7.73 -25.87
CA ARG A 499 -18.70 8.90 -25.02
C ARG A 499 -18.48 8.52 -23.60
N VAL A 500 -17.59 9.24 -22.93
CA VAL A 500 -17.20 9.00 -21.53
C VAL A 500 -17.69 10.16 -20.68
N ARG A 501 -18.28 9.84 -19.53
CA ARG A 501 -18.72 10.80 -18.54
C ARG A 501 -18.11 10.48 -17.18
N GLY A 502 -17.24 11.38 -16.70
CA GLY A 502 -16.74 11.37 -15.32
C GLY A 502 -17.63 12.22 -14.43
N ARG A 503 -18.05 11.71 -13.26
CA ARG A 503 -18.78 12.47 -12.24
C ARG A 503 -17.91 12.61 -11.00
N LEU A 504 -17.81 13.85 -10.51
CA LEU A 504 -17.15 14.17 -9.24
C LEU A 504 -17.93 15.29 -8.56
N GLU A 505 -18.41 15.03 -7.36
CA GLU A 505 -19.25 15.97 -6.61
C GLU A 505 -18.45 16.91 -5.71
N THR A 506 -17.25 16.49 -5.29
CA THR A 506 -16.40 17.24 -4.36
C THR A 506 -15.54 18.27 -5.08
N VAL A 507 -15.56 19.50 -4.57
CA VAL A 507 -14.61 20.57 -4.97
C VAL A 507 -13.67 20.79 -3.79
N ASP A 508 -12.39 20.47 -3.98
CA ASP A 508 -11.32 20.60 -2.99
C ASP A 508 -10.05 21.15 -3.65
N THR A 509 -8.99 21.35 -2.88
CA THR A 509 -7.68 21.81 -3.33
C THR A 509 -6.70 20.67 -3.66
N LEU A 510 -7.15 19.41 -3.53
CA LEU A 510 -6.33 18.24 -3.84
C LEU A 510 -6.13 18.08 -5.35
N PRO A 511 -5.08 17.37 -5.78
CA PRO A 511 -4.88 17.07 -7.19
C PRO A 511 -6.12 16.45 -7.84
N GLY A 512 -6.33 16.75 -9.11
CA GLY A 512 -7.40 16.18 -9.92
C GLY A 512 -7.28 14.66 -10.08
N LEU A 513 -8.30 14.09 -10.71
CA LEU A 513 -8.33 12.69 -11.10
C LEU A 513 -8.07 12.57 -12.60
N LYS A 514 -7.71 11.37 -13.05
CA LYS A 514 -7.60 11.01 -14.46
C LYS A 514 -8.65 9.96 -14.81
N ILE A 515 -9.20 10.05 -15.99
CA ILE A 515 -9.89 8.94 -16.64
C ILE A 515 -8.89 8.33 -17.62
N ARG A 516 -8.61 7.05 -17.47
CA ARG A 516 -7.76 6.30 -18.38
C ARG A 516 -8.61 5.40 -19.26
N ILE A 517 -8.38 5.49 -20.55
CA ILE A 517 -9.06 4.68 -21.56
C ILE A 517 -8.02 3.81 -22.23
N HIS A 518 -8.07 2.52 -21.96
CA HIS A 518 -7.26 1.51 -22.62
C HIS A 518 -7.89 1.14 -23.95
N LYS A 519 -7.12 1.21 -25.03
CA LYS A 519 -7.57 0.79 -26.34
C LYS A 519 -7.65 -0.73 -26.43
N PRO A 520 -8.64 -1.26 -27.17
CA PRO A 520 -8.68 -2.67 -27.50
C PRO A 520 -7.43 -3.05 -28.28
N ARG A 521 -6.83 -4.19 -27.96
CA ARG A 521 -5.67 -4.69 -28.69
C ARG A 521 -6.17 -5.49 -29.90
N ALA A 522 -5.61 -5.24 -31.09
CA ALA A 522 -6.03 -5.92 -32.33
C ALA A 522 -5.69 -7.42 -32.39
N ARG A 523 -5.15 -8.02 -31.29
CA ARG A 523 -4.61 -9.38 -31.25
C ARG A 523 -5.28 -10.21 -30.18
N SER A 524 -5.48 -11.49 -30.52
CA SER A 524 -6.15 -12.49 -29.70
C SER A 524 -5.37 -12.86 -28.43
N LEU A 525 -6.05 -13.19 -27.35
CA LEU A 525 -5.51 -13.87 -26.17
C LEU A 525 -4.70 -15.15 -26.50
N LYS A 526 -4.83 -15.68 -27.74
CA LYS A 526 -4.10 -16.84 -28.24
C LYS A 526 -2.68 -16.54 -28.75
N GLU A 527 -2.30 -15.28 -28.94
CA GLU A 527 -0.97 -14.95 -29.47
C GLU A 527 0.10 -14.97 -28.37
N PRO A 528 1.32 -15.49 -28.66
CA PRO A 528 2.42 -15.51 -27.71
C PRO A 528 2.73 -14.11 -27.18
N ALA A 529 3.09 -14.01 -25.89
CA ALA A 529 3.41 -12.76 -25.21
C ALA A 529 4.47 -11.91 -25.95
N ALA A 530 5.49 -12.56 -26.52
CA ALA A 530 6.56 -11.90 -27.27
C ALA A 530 6.06 -11.10 -28.52
N ALA A 531 4.84 -11.38 -29.00
CA ALA A 531 4.24 -10.69 -30.13
C ALA A 531 3.25 -9.57 -29.69
N ARG A 532 2.99 -9.41 -28.39
CA ARG A 532 2.05 -8.43 -27.86
C ARG A 532 2.68 -7.04 -27.77
N LYS A 533 2.04 -6.04 -28.36
CA LYS A 533 2.42 -4.64 -28.16
C LYS A 533 2.08 -4.19 -26.74
N ALA A 534 2.85 -3.23 -26.23
CA ALA A 534 2.52 -2.55 -24.98
C ALA A 534 1.07 -2.02 -25.01
N PRO A 535 0.35 -2.02 -23.88
CA PRO A 535 -0.99 -1.47 -23.83
C PRO A 535 -0.98 0.02 -24.19
N GLU A 536 -1.83 0.40 -25.16
CA GLU A 536 -2.05 1.80 -25.51
C GLU A 536 -3.22 2.34 -24.67
N PHE A 537 -3.01 3.49 -24.04
CA PHE A 537 -4.06 4.19 -23.32
C PHE A 537 -3.98 5.69 -23.56
N VAL A 538 -5.08 6.38 -23.27
CA VAL A 538 -5.16 7.84 -23.26
C VAL A 538 -5.70 8.27 -21.91
N ASP A 539 -5.03 9.24 -21.28
CA ASP A 539 -5.45 9.85 -20.02
C ASP A 539 -6.15 11.19 -20.29
N ALA A 540 -7.28 11.41 -19.63
CA ALA A 540 -8.00 12.68 -19.62
C ALA A 540 -8.16 13.14 -18.16
N SER A 541 -7.64 14.32 -17.83
CA SER A 541 -7.76 14.90 -16.49
C SER A 541 -9.17 15.40 -16.23
N PHE A 542 -9.70 15.21 -15.02
CA PHE A 542 -10.96 15.82 -14.63
C PHE A 542 -10.97 16.25 -13.14
N HIS A 543 -11.50 17.44 -12.92
CA HIS A 543 -11.62 18.06 -11.58
C HIS A 543 -13.09 18.25 -11.17
N ARG A 544 -14.01 18.09 -12.12
CA ARG A 544 -15.47 18.23 -11.99
C ARG A 544 -16.13 17.26 -12.96
N THR A 545 -17.45 17.19 -12.94
CA THR A 545 -18.20 16.43 -13.96
C THR A 545 -17.78 16.85 -15.36
N THR A 546 -17.33 15.90 -16.14
CA THR A 546 -16.76 16.09 -17.48
C THR A 546 -17.35 15.06 -18.43
N GLU A 547 -17.66 15.47 -19.67
CA GLU A 547 -18.13 14.57 -20.73
C GLU A 547 -17.35 14.85 -22.02
N PHE A 548 -16.87 13.80 -22.68
CA PHE A 548 -16.13 13.91 -23.95
C PHE A 548 -16.30 12.66 -24.80
N ASN A 549 -16.10 12.82 -26.13
CA ASN A 549 -16.06 11.70 -27.06
C ASN A 549 -14.61 11.31 -27.35
N MET A 550 -14.35 10.02 -27.51
CA MET A 550 -13.03 9.49 -27.83
C MET A 550 -13.11 8.38 -28.86
N ALA A 551 -12.22 8.41 -29.86
CA ALA A 551 -11.99 7.30 -30.79
C ALA A 551 -11.21 6.17 -30.09
N ILE A 552 -11.65 4.91 -30.25
CA ILE A 552 -11.07 3.71 -29.63
C ILE A 552 -10.57 2.72 -30.69
#